data_fa3e263a0808cde3e971bdf08d0ae7bf
#
_entry.id   fa3e263a0808cde3e971bdf08d0ae7bf
#
_cell.length_a   1.000
_cell.length_b   1.000
_cell.length_c   1.000
_cell.angle_alpha   90.00
_cell.angle_beta   90.00
_cell.angle_gamma   90.00
#
_symmetry.space_group_name_H-M   'P 1'
#
loop_
_entity.id
_entity.type
_entity.pdbx_description
1 polymer ?
#
loop_
_entity_poly.entity_id
_entity_poly.type
_entity_poly.pdbx_seq_one_letter_code
_entity_poly.pdbx_strand_id
1 'polypeptide(L)'
;MSMKDLQAYEVQKEEDLKGIKAKGYLLRHRKSGARVVYIENDDNNKVFSIGFRTPPSDSTGVPHIMEHSVLCGSRNFPAKDPFVELVKGSLNTFLNAMTYPDKTVYPVASCNDQDFQNLMHVYMDAVFYPNIYEHEEIFRQEGWSYQLDSAEDKLKYNGVVYNEMKGAFSSPEGVLDRVILNTLFPDTSYANESGGDPEVIPELTYEQFLDFHRKYYHPSNSYIYLYGDMDIEEKLHWLDQEYLGKYDREPVDSRIRFQEPFAEMQEKVIPYSIASEESEEDNTYLSYNKVVGTSLDKELYLAFQILDLSLIHISEPT
;
A
#
# COMPACT_ATOMS: atom_id res chain seq x y z
N MET A 1 23.67 -22.40 -11.48
CA MET A 1 22.82 -22.12 -12.67
C MET A 1 22.72 -20.61 -12.81
N SER A 2 22.62 -20.05 -13.98
CA SER A 2 22.54 -18.58 -14.11
C SER A 2 21.08 -18.15 -14.06
N MET A 3 20.76 -16.98 -13.45
CA MET A 3 19.42 -16.39 -13.49
C MET A 3 18.80 -16.35 -14.91
N LYS A 4 19.66 -16.39 -15.94
CA LYS A 4 19.25 -16.43 -17.35
C LYS A 4 18.70 -17.79 -17.80
N ASP A 5 18.89 -18.83 -17.00
CA ASP A 5 18.41 -20.19 -17.31
C ASP A 5 16.98 -20.46 -16.77
N LEU A 6 16.40 -19.50 -16.01
CA LEU A 6 15.04 -19.57 -15.50
C LEU A 6 14.03 -19.37 -16.65
N GLN A 7 13.44 -20.45 -17.16
CA GLN A 7 12.54 -20.41 -18.32
C GLN A 7 11.28 -19.55 -18.09
N ALA A 8 10.75 -19.53 -16.86
CA ALA A 8 9.55 -18.77 -16.52
C ALA A 8 9.77 -17.26 -16.46
N TYR A 9 11.04 -16.79 -16.37
CA TYR A 9 11.38 -15.39 -16.20
C TYR A 9 12.27 -14.86 -17.33
N GLU A 10 12.17 -13.56 -17.55
CA GLU A 10 13.03 -12.78 -18.41
C GLU A 10 13.83 -11.79 -17.57
N VAL A 11 15.16 -11.86 -17.63
CA VAL A 11 16.04 -10.87 -17.00
C VAL A 11 16.04 -9.63 -17.87
N GLN A 12 15.41 -8.56 -17.42
CA GLN A 12 15.31 -7.28 -18.13
C GLN A 12 16.53 -6.40 -17.86
N LYS A 13 17.05 -6.44 -16.62
CA LYS A 13 18.24 -5.68 -16.23
C LYS A 13 18.99 -6.40 -15.14
N GLU A 14 20.33 -6.29 -15.18
CA GLU A 14 21.26 -6.73 -14.15
C GLU A 14 22.24 -5.58 -13.91
N GLU A 15 22.50 -5.22 -12.66
CA GLU A 15 23.32 -4.08 -12.29
C GLU A 15 24.06 -4.31 -10.97
N ASP A 16 25.34 -3.93 -10.93
CA ASP A 16 26.11 -3.91 -9.69
C ASP A 16 25.80 -2.65 -8.88
N LEU A 17 25.24 -2.83 -7.70
CA LEU A 17 24.85 -1.76 -6.78
C LEU A 17 26.00 -1.48 -5.80
N LYS A 18 27.08 -0.85 -6.28
CA LYS A 18 28.35 -0.66 -5.55
C LYS A 18 28.18 0.05 -4.21
N GLY A 19 27.22 1.00 -4.11
CA GLY A 19 26.97 1.77 -2.89
C GLY A 19 26.52 0.93 -1.69
N ILE A 20 25.84 -0.18 -1.97
CA ILE A 20 25.32 -1.12 -0.94
C ILE A 20 25.96 -2.51 -1.05
N LYS A 21 27.01 -2.67 -1.87
CA LYS A 21 27.72 -3.94 -2.10
C LYS A 21 26.78 -5.09 -2.48
N ALA A 22 25.82 -4.83 -3.33
CA ALA A 22 24.80 -5.77 -3.75
C ALA A 22 24.75 -5.88 -5.28
N LYS A 23 24.02 -6.87 -5.76
CA LYS A 23 23.69 -7.03 -7.17
C LYS A 23 22.19 -6.99 -7.37
N GLY A 24 21.73 -6.15 -8.29
CA GLY A 24 20.31 -5.96 -8.58
C GLY A 24 19.90 -6.65 -9.86
N TYR A 25 18.73 -7.29 -9.82
CA TYR A 25 18.10 -7.93 -10.97
C TYR A 25 16.67 -7.41 -11.13
N LEU A 26 16.33 -6.99 -12.34
CA LEU A 26 14.95 -6.71 -12.74
C LEU A 26 14.48 -7.86 -13.63
N LEU A 27 13.47 -8.57 -13.16
CA LEU A 27 12.91 -9.74 -13.82
C LEU A 27 11.45 -9.50 -14.19
N ARG A 28 10.99 -10.20 -15.22
CA ARG A 28 9.59 -10.25 -15.58
C ARG A 28 9.15 -11.71 -15.74
N HIS A 29 8.09 -12.10 -15.06
CA HIS A 29 7.46 -13.39 -15.25
C HIS A 29 6.77 -13.42 -16.62
N ARG A 30 7.14 -14.36 -17.49
CA ARG A 30 6.73 -14.39 -18.90
C ARG A 30 5.23 -14.55 -19.07
N LYS A 31 4.62 -15.49 -18.36
CA LYS A 31 3.21 -15.83 -18.49
C LYS A 31 2.31 -14.76 -17.89
N SER A 32 2.48 -14.43 -16.63
CA SER A 32 1.59 -13.50 -15.93
C SER A 32 1.96 -12.02 -16.09
N GLY A 33 3.20 -11.71 -16.49
CA GLY A 33 3.68 -10.34 -16.60
C GLY A 33 4.08 -9.68 -15.28
N ALA A 34 4.09 -10.42 -14.16
CA ALA A 34 4.54 -9.93 -12.86
C ALA A 34 5.97 -9.38 -12.93
N ARG A 35 6.21 -8.27 -12.22
CA ARG A 35 7.54 -7.64 -12.13
C ARG A 35 8.20 -8.09 -10.86
N VAL A 36 9.46 -8.51 -10.94
CA VAL A 36 10.24 -8.93 -9.79
C VAL A 36 11.55 -8.15 -9.75
N VAL A 37 11.84 -7.56 -8.61
CA VAL A 37 13.16 -7.00 -8.30
C VAL A 37 13.80 -7.90 -7.26
N TYR A 38 15.03 -8.33 -7.51
CA TYR A 38 15.84 -9.03 -6.54
C TYR A 38 17.14 -8.26 -6.28
N ILE A 39 17.44 -8.03 -5.01
CA ILE A 39 18.70 -7.44 -4.53
C ILE A 39 19.47 -8.51 -3.80
N GLU A 40 20.48 -9.06 -4.46
CA GLU A 40 21.37 -10.09 -3.93
C GLU A 40 22.48 -9.46 -3.08
N ASN A 41 22.62 -9.91 -1.84
CA ASN A 41 23.71 -9.57 -0.92
C ASN A 41 23.86 -10.65 0.14
N ASP A 42 24.77 -10.43 1.11
CA ASP A 42 25.09 -11.35 2.21
C ASP A 42 24.30 -11.07 3.50
N ASP A 43 23.22 -10.31 3.43
CA ASP A 43 22.35 -10.04 4.57
C ASP A 43 21.39 -11.22 4.81
N ASN A 44 21.46 -11.81 6.01
CA ASN A 44 20.60 -12.92 6.38
C ASN A 44 19.17 -12.50 6.72
N ASN A 45 18.90 -11.18 6.92
CA ASN A 45 17.57 -10.68 7.11
C ASN A 45 16.86 -10.51 5.75
N LYS A 46 16.24 -11.57 5.30
CA LYS A 46 15.57 -11.65 4.01
C LYS A 46 14.29 -10.84 4.02
N VAL A 47 14.05 -10.11 2.93
CA VAL A 47 12.81 -9.34 2.73
C VAL A 47 12.06 -9.84 1.51
N PHE A 48 10.77 -10.01 1.68
CA PHE A 48 9.80 -10.18 0.60
C PHE A 48 8.77 -9.05 0.70
N SER A 49 8.38 -8.50 -0.44
CA SER A 49 7.21 -7.63 -0.51
C SER A 49 6.48 -7.87 -1.82
N ILE A 50 5.16 -7.90 -1.75
CA ILE A 50 4.32 -7.81 -2.94
C ILE A 50 3.47 -6.54 -2.85
N GLY A 51 3.41 -5.79 -3.94
CA GLY A 51 2.62 -4.57 -4.00
C GLY A 51 1.85 -4.49 -5.32
N PHE A 52 0.75 -3.75 -5.27
CA PHE A 52 -0.10 -3.48 -6.42
C PHE A 52 -0.32 -1.97 -6.54
N ARG A 53 -0.45 -1.47 -7.77
CA ARG A 53 -1.03 -0.15 -7.97
C ARG A 53 -2.53 -0.22 -7.71
N THR A 54 -3.01 0.59 -6.78
CA THR A 54 -4.39 0.59 -6.30
C THR A 54 -4.95 2.01 -6.26
N PRO A 55 -4.96 2.75 -7.40
CA PRO A 55 -5.45 4.12 -7.42
C PRO A 55 -6.94 4.15 -7.08
N PRO A 56 -7.36 4.91 -6.06
CA PRO A 56 -8.76 5.05 -5.69
C PRO A 56 -9.53 5.85 -6.75
N SER A 57 -10.79 5.48 -7.01
CA SER A 57 -11.73 6.21 -7.86
C SER A 57 -12.63 7.17 -7.09
N ASP A 58 -12.69 7.01 -5.77
CA ASP A 58 -13.50 7.76 -4.83
C ASP A 58 -12.85 7.70 -3.43
N SER A 59 -13.49 8.32 -2.44
CA SER A 59 -12.98 8.39 -1.07
C SER A 59 -13.63 7.36 -0.13
N THR A 60 -14.16 6.25 -0.66
CA THR A 60 -14.75 5.17 0.16
C THR A 60 -13.69 4.36 0.93
N GLY A 61 -12.40 4.58 0.66
CA GLY A 61 -11.32 3.85 1.33
C GLY A 61 -11.21 2.39 0.92
N VAL A 62 -11.76 2.01 -0.23
CA VAL A 62 -11.70 0.62 -0.70
C VAL A 62 -10.29 0.05 -0.77
N PRO A 63 -9.20 0.81 -1.12
CA PRO A 63 -7.84 0.28 -1.06
C PRO A 63 -7.42 -0.14 0.36
N HIS A 64 -7.76 0.65 1.38
CA HIS A 64 -7.42 0.41 2.77
C HIS A 64 -8.24 -0.74 3.37
N ILE A 65 -9.55 -0.74 3.11
CA ILE A 65 -10.43 -1.84 3.52
C ILE A 65 -9.98 -3.16 2.88
N MET A 66 -9.53 -3.12 1.62
CA MET A 66 -8.99 -4.29 0.93
C MET A 66 -7.68 -4.78 1.55
N GLU A 67 -6.80 -3.85 1.94
CA GLU A 67 -5.53 -4.18 2.62
C GLU A 67 -5.77 -5.02 3.86
N HIS A 68 -6.67 -4.57 4.76
CA HIS A 68 -7.06 -5.31 5.96
C HIS A 68 -7.72 -6.64 5.62
N SER A 69 -8.69 -6.61 4.72
CA SER A 69 -9.58 -7.74 4.44
C SER A 69 -8.88 -8.95 3.83
N VAL A 70 -7.88 -8.76 2.96
CA VAL A 70 -7.15 -9.89 2.35
C VAL A 70 -6.35 -10.67 3.39
N LEU A 71 -5.99 -10.05 4.52
CA LEU A 71 -5.26 -10.69 5.62
C LEU A 71 -6.16 -11.43 6.61
N CYS A 72 -7.50 -11.36 6.43
CA CYS A 72 -8.49 -12.03 7.30
C CYS A 72 -8.80 -13.48 6.89
N GLY A 73 -7.85 -14.17 6.27
CA GLY A 73 -7.95 -15.55 5.84
C GLY A 73 -7.92 -15.74 4.33
N SER A 74 -7.39 -16.88 3.92
CA SER A 74 -7.21 -17.22 2.52
C SER A 74 -7.40 -18.72 2.26
N ARG A 75 -7.36 -19.11 1.01
CA ARG A 75 -7.59 -20.50 0.56
C ARG A 75 -6.79 -21.54 1.35
N ASN A 76 -5.48 -21.32 1.53
CA ASN A 76 -4.60 -22.24 2.24
C ASN A 76 -4.48 -21.94 3.74
N PHE A 77 -4.89 -20.75 4.16
CA PHE A 77 -4.83 -20.27 5.53
C PHE A 77 -6.20 -19.74 5.98
N PRO A 78 -7.20 -20.64 6.18
CA PRO A 78 -8.59 -20.23 6.41
C PRO A 78 -8.88 -19.76 7.84
N ALA A 79 -7.86 -19.62 8.70
CA ALA A 79 -8.03 -19.06 10.03
C ALA A 79 -8.62 -17.64 9.95
N LYS A 80 -9.41 -17.26 10.95
CA LYS A 80 -10.07 -15.96 10.98
C LYS A 80 -9.10 -14.77 10.89
N ASP A 81 -7.91 -14.94 11.46
CA ASP A 81 -6.89 -13.89 11.52
C ASP A 81 -5.48 -14.51 11.48
N PRO A 82 -5.05 -15.02 10.31
CA PRO A 82 -3.73 -15.62 10.18
C PRO A 82 -2.61 -14.61 10.41
N PHE A 83 -2.86 -13.31 10.17
CA PHE A 83 -1.89 -12.24 10.42
C PHE A 83 -1.53 -12.13 11.91
N VAL A 84 -2.51 -12.12 12.81
CA VAL A 84 -2.28 -12.08 14.25
C VAL A 84 -1.54 -13.32 14.74
N GLU A 85 -1.83 -14.48 14.18
CA GLU A 85 -1.11 -15.72 14.49
C GLU A 85 0.37 -15.64 14.05
N LEU A 86 0.65 -15.04 12.88
CA LEU A 86 2.01 -14.80 12.42
C LEU A 86 2.77 -13.82 13.32
N VAL A 87 2.14 -12.72 13.72
CA VAL A 87 2.75 -11.74 14.65
C VAL A 87 3.20 -12.40 15.95
N LYS A 88 2.41 -13.36 16.46
CA LYS A 88 2.69 -14.06 17.72
C LYS A 88 3.62 -15.25 17.60
N GLY A 89 3.58 -15.95 16.47
CA GLY A 89 4.16 -17.30 16.32
C GLY A 89 5.33 -17.41 15.36
N SER A 90 5.56 -16.43 14.46
CA SER A 90 6.66 -16.48 13.51
C SER A 90 7.95 -15.83 14.07
N LEU A 91 9.06 -16.10 13.39
CA LEU A 91 10.38 -15.49 13.66
C LEU A 91 10.61 -14.22 12.83
N ASN A 92 9.51 -13.54 12.43
CA ASN A 92 9.58 -12.35 11.63
C ASN A 92 10.42 -11.25 12.31
N THR A 93 11.17 -10.52 11.52
CA THR A 93 11.86 -9.29 11.93
C THR A 93 11.09 -8.05 11.52
N PHE A 94 10.19 -8.22 10.53
CA PHE A 94 9.25 -7.21 10.09
C PHE A 94 8.01 -7.88 9.48
N LEU A 95 6.84 -7.37 9.81
CA LEU A 95 5.56 -7.83 9.30
C LEU A 95 4.60 -6.63 9.24
N ASN A 96 4.10 -6.29 8.06
CA ASN A 96 3.17 -5.18 7.90
C ASN A 96 2.34 -5.31 6.61
N ALA A 97 1.34 -4.44 6.49
CA ALA A 97 0.68 -4.07 5.25
C ALA A 97 0.50 -2.54 5.25
N MET A 98 0.51 -1.90 4.10
CA MET A 98 0.48 -0.44 4.01
C MET A 98 -0.27 0.01 2.76
N THR A 99 -1.26 0.86 2.95
CA THR A 99 -1.97 1.57 1.89
C THR A 99 -1.41 2.98 1.72
N TYR A 100 -0.94 3.27 0.51
CA TYR A 100 -0.50 4.58 0.06
C TYR A 100 -1.55 5.21 -0.87
N PRO A 101 -1.41 6.47 -1.25
CA PRO A 101 -2.39 7.13 -2.12
C PRO A 101 -2.61 6.46 -3.49
N ASP A 102 -1.68 5.64 -3.96
CA ASP A 102 -1.72 5.03 -5.30
C ASP A 102 -1.33 3.54 -5.35
N LYS A 103 -0.97 2.95 -4.22
CA LYS A 103 -0.52 1.56 -4.13
C LYS A 103 -0.79 0.96 -2.76
N THR A 104 -0.86 -0.36 -2.71
CA THR A 104 -0.92 -1.14 -1.48
C THR A 104 0.21 -2.15 -1.50
N VAL A 105 0.96 -2.28 -0.40
CA VAL A 105 2.14 -3.14 -0.30
C VAL A 105 2.08 -4.03 0.94
N TYR A 106 2.61 -5.22 0.82
CA TYR A 106 2.57 -6.28 1.82
C TYR A 106 4.00 -6.79 2.07
N PRO A 107 4.80 -6.11 2.93
CA PRO A 107 6.18 -6.47 3.22
C PRO A 107 6.31 -7.40 4.43
N VAL A 108 7.24 -8.35 4.34
CA VAL A 108 7.66 -9.21 5.43
C VAL A 108 9.17 -9.41 5.42
N ALA A 109 9.75 -9.67 6.58
CA ALA A 109 11.16 -10.03 6.69
C ALA A 109 11.40 -11.07 7.78
N SER A 110 12.39 -11.95 7.56
CA SER A 110 12.85 -12.93 8.54
C SER A 110 14.29 -13.34 8.27
N CYS A 111 15.03 -13.58 9.35
CA CYS A 111 16.38 -14.18 9.28
C CYS A 111 16.35 -15.70 9.12
N ASN A 112 15.22 -16.34 9.37
CA ASN A 112 15.05 -17.80 9.26
C ASN A 112 14.47 -18.18 7.90
N ASP A 113 15.12 -19.08 7.16
CA ASP A 113 14.72 -19.44 5.80
C ASP A 113 13.34 -20.10 5.72
N GLN A 114 13.03 -20.99 6.66
CA GLN A 114 11.75 -21.69 6.69
C GLN A 114 10.62 -20.73 7.06
N ASP A 115 10.85 -19.88 8.03
CA ASP A 115 9.89 -18.84 8.42
C ASP A 115 9.66 -17.84 7.29
N PHE A 116 10.73 -17.39 6.63
CA PHE A 116 10.64 -16.53 5.46
C PHE A 116 9.78 -17.15 4.34
N GLN A 117 9.99 -18.45 4.05
CA GLN A 117 9.18 -19.17 3.07
C GLN A 117 7.71 -19.25 3.49
N ASN A 118 7.43 -19.48 4.76
CA ASN A 118 6.07 -19.53 5.29
C ASN A 118 5.38 -18.14 5.20
N LEU A 119 6.10 -17.07 5.55
CA LEU A 119 5.60 -15.69 5.43
C LEU A 119 5.28 -15.33 3.98
N MET A 120 6.18 -15.66 3.03
CA MET A 120 5.91 -15.49 1.61
C MET A 120 4.62 -16.23 1.20
N HIS A 121 4.46 -17.47 1.65
CA HIS A 121 3.29 -18.29 1.30
C HIS A 121 1.99 -17.66 1.82
N VAL A 122 1.95 -17.26 3.08
CA VAL A 122 0.75 -16.64 3.67
C VAL A 122 0.39 -15.37 2.91
N TYR A 123 1.35 -14.50 2.62
CA TYR A 123 1.08 -13.23 1.94
C TYR A 123 0.68 -13.40 0.46
N MET A 124 1.32 -14.32 -0.25
CA MET A 124 0.94 -14.64 -1.63
C MET A 124 -0.48 -15.23 -1.71
N ASP A 125 -0.82 -16.11 -0.77
CA ASP A 125 -2.17 -16.72 -0.75
C ASP A 125 -3.23 -15.69 -0.33
N ALA A 126 -2.92 -14.84 0.63
CA ALA A 126 -3.79 -13.76 1.09
C ALA A 126 -4.16 -12.79 -0.05
N VAL A 127 -3.18 -12.30 -0.81
CA VAL A 127 -3.45 -11.29 -1.84
C VAL A 127 -4.11 -11.88 -3.11
N PHE A 128 -3.87 -13.16 -3.45
CA PHE A 128 -4.43 -13.76 -4.67
C PHE A 128 -5.66 -14.63 -4.44
N TYR A 129 -5.83 -15.18 -3.26
CA TYR A 129 -6.92 -16.10 -2.93
C TYR A 129 -7.55 -15.81 -1.56
N PRO A 130 -7.91 -14.53 -1.27
CA PRO A 130 -8.53 -14.17 0.01
C PRO A 130 -9.93 -14.74 0.13
N ASN A 131 -10.35 -15.02 1.35
CA ASN A 131 -11.68 -15.55 1.66
C ASN A 131 -12.81 -14.51 1.53
N ILE A 132 -12.50 -13.30 1.09
CA ILE A 132 -13.47 -12.20 0.94
C ILE A 132 -14.64 -12.51 -0.01
N TYR A 133 -14.49 -13.47 -0.92
CA TYR A 133 -15.53 -13.88 -1.87
C TYR A 133 -16.57 -14.81 -1.26
N GLU A 134 -16.20 -15.52 -0.19
CA GLU A 134 -17.04 -16.51 0.49
C GLU A 134 -17.62 -15.96 1.79
N HIS A 135 -17.00 -14.92 2.35
CA HIS A 135 -17.27 -14.37 3.68
C HIS A 135 -17.47 -12.85 3.62
N GLU A 136 -18.69 -12.40 3.33
CA GLU A 136 -19.05 -10.96 3.36
C GLU A 136 -18.79 -10.31 4.72
N GLU A 137 -18.85 -11.10 5.81
CA GLU A 137 -18.59 -10.62 7.15
C GLU A 137 -17.18 -10.03 7.35
N ILE A 138 -16.19 -10.43 6.54
CA ILE A 138 -14.86 -9.82 6.54
C ILE A 138 -14.96 -8.35 6.14
N PHE A 139 -15.65 -8.07 5.02
CA PHE A 139 -15.89 -6.69 4.59
C PHE A 139 -16.66 -5.88 5.63
N ARG A 140 -17.67 -6.49 6.28
CA ARG A 140 -18.48 -5.83 7.31
C ARG A 140 -17.70 -5.53 8.57
N GLN A 141 -16.73 -6.37 8.93
CA GLN A 141 -15.86 -6.20 10.09
C GLN A 141 -14.78 -5.16 9.81
N GLU A 142 -14.04 -5.31 8.70
CA GLU A 142 -12.90 -4.47 8.38
C GLU A 142 -13.31 -3.09 7.83
N GLY A 143 -14.31 -3.04 6.96
CA GLY A 143 -14.79 -1.82 6.33
C GLY A 143 -15.76 -1.07 7.20
N TRP A 144 -17.07 -1.40 7.05
CA TRP A 144 -18.12 -0.78 7.81
C TRP A 144 -19.36 -1.66 7.94
N SER A 145 -20.08 -1.48 9.02
CA SER A 145 -21.38 -2.10 9.29
C SER A 145 -22.23 -1.22 10.19
N TYR A 146 -23.52 -1.53 10.27
CA TYR A 146 -24.35 -0.92 11.27
C TYR A 146 -24.19 -1.63 12.63
N GLN A 147 -24.09 -0.83 13.69
CA GLN A 147 -24.07 -1.31 15.07
C GLN A 147 -25.24 -0.74 15.87
N LEU A 148 -25.88 -1.61 16.62
CA LEU A 148 -26.92 -1.26 17.58
C LEU A 148 -26.60 -1.97 18.90
N ASP A 149 -26.24 -1.22 19.94
CA ASP A 149 -25.83 -1.79 21.23
C ASP A 149 -27.05 -2.22 22.07
N SER A 150 -28.18 -1.49 21.96
CA SER A 150 -29.46 -1.85 22.57
C SER A 150 -30.63 -1.38 21.68
N ALA A 151 -31.84 -1.88 21.92
CA ALA A 151 -33.00 -1.51 21.12
C ALA A 151 -33.41 -0.02 21.26
N GLU A 152 -32.96 0.63 22.31
CA GLU A 152 -33.22 2.04 22.62
C GLU A 152 -32.17 2.98 22.07
N ASP A 153 -31.03 2.43 21.60
CA ASP A 153 -29.91 3.22 21.09
C ASP A 153 -30.12 3.69 19.64
N LYS A 154 -29.38 4.71 19.26
CA LYS A 154 -29.30 5.12 17.86
C LYS A 154 -28.39 4.19 17.10
N LEU A 155 -28.78 3.88 15.88
CA LEU A 155 -27.96 3.15 14.93
C LEU A 155 -26.65 3.92 14.68
N LYS A 156 -25.52 3.23 14.74
CA LYS A 156 -24.18 3.79 14.52
C LYS A 156 -23.49 3.04 13.38
N TYR A 157 -22.51 3.68 12.76
CA TYR A 157 -21.55 3.00 11.93
C TYR A 157 -20.40 2.45 12.77
N ASN A 158 -19.92 1.27 12.42
CA ASN A 158 -18.79 0.60 13.04
C ASN A 158 -17.99 -0.16 11.98
N GLY A 159 -16.70 -0.36 12.19
CA GLY A 159 -15.77 -1.07 11.34
C GLY A 159 -14.35 -0.73 11.74
N VAL A 160 -13.40 -1.62 11.46
CA VAL A 160 -11.99 -1.39 11.84
C VAL A 160 -11.46 -0.15 11.13
N VAL A 161 -11.46 -0.13 9.80
CA VAL A 161 -10.99 1.00 8.99
C VAL A 161 -11.85 2.25 9.21
N TYR A 162 -13.17 2.09 9.30
CA TYR A 162 -14.06 3.23 9.61
C TYR A 162 -13.66 3.95 10.91
N ASN A 163 -13.42 3.20 11.98
CA ASN A 163 -13.03 3.77 13.27
C ASN A 163 -11.63 4.35 13.27
N GLU A 164 -10.68 3.70 12.59
CA GLU A 164 -9.32 4.18 12.41
C GLU A 164 -9.29 5.52 11.67
N MET A 165 -9.99 5.61 10.54
CA MET A 165 -10.05 6.84 9.76
C MET A 165 -10.79 7.95 10.48
N LYS A 166 -11.82 7.63 11.25
CA LYS A 166 -12.47 8.60 12.13
C LYS A 166 -11.50 9.21 13.15
N GLY A 167 -10.57 8.41 13.67
CA GLY A 167 -9.47 8.88 14.50
C GLY A 167 -8.47 9.77 13.73
N ALA A 168 -8.03 9.33 12.55
CA ALA A 168 -7.10 10.07 11.71
C ALA A 168 -7.65 11.45 11.27
N PHE A 169 -8.96 11.54 11.04
CA PHE A 169 -9.65 12.78 10.67
C PHE A 169 -9.87 13.73 11.84
N SER A 170 -9.55 13.36 13.07
CA SER A 170 -9.61 14.25 14.24
C SER A 170 -8.34 15.09 14.44
N SER A 171 -7.23 14.77 13.73
CA SER A 171 -5.98 15.54 13.81
C SER A 171 -5.98 16.67 12.78
N PRO A 172 -5.69 17.93 13.20
CA PRO A 172 -5.56 19.06 12.29
C PRO A 172 -4.50 18.86 11.21
N GLU A 173 -3.35 18.27 11.58
CA GLU A 173 -2.26 17.97 10.65
C GLU A 173 -2.70 16.91 9.63
N GLY A 174 -3.43 15.87 10.06
CA GLY A 174 -3.97 14.85 9.17
C GLY A 174 -4.99 15.43 8.18
N VAL A 175 -5.81 16.41 8.58
CA VAL A 175 -6.70 17.15 7.68
C VAL A 175 -5.89 17.96 6.67
N LEU A 176 -4.85 18.67 7.13
CA LEU A 176 -4.01 19.51 6.29
C LEU A 176 -3.31 18.69 5.20
N ASP A 177 -2.63 17.62 5.56
CA ASP A 177 -1.87 16.76 4.63
C ASP A 177 -2.76 16.21 3.51
N ARG A 178 -3.96 15.77 3.86
CA ARG A 178 -4.97 15.28 2.92
C ARG A 178 -5.44 16.36 1.94
N VAL A 179 -5.80 17.53 2.47
CA VAL A 179 -6.27 18.65 1.67
C VAL A 179 -5.19 19.16 0.73
N ILE A 180 -3.91 19.14 1.16
CA ILE A 180 -2.77 19.48 0.29
C ILE A 180 -2.75 18.56 -0.93
N LEU A 181 -2.75 17.25 -0.73
CA LEU A 181 -2.68 16.28 -1.83
C LEU A 181 -3.87 16.42 -2.79
N ASN A 182 -5.07 16.46 -2.25
CA ASN A 182 -6.30 16.57 -3.03
C ASN A 182 -6.40 17.91 -3.80
N THR A 183 -5.86 18.98 -3.22
CA THR A 183 -5.86 20.31 -3.88
C THR A 183 -4.80 20.44 -4.96
N LEU A 184 -3.63 19.81 -4.76
CA LEU A 184 -2.56 19.84 -5.77
C LEU A 184 -2.85 18.93 -6.98
N PHE A 185 -3.67 17.88 -6.81
CA PHE A 185 -3.89 16.87 -7.84
C PHE A 185 -5.39 16.54 -8.05
N PRO A 186 -6.27 17.53 -8.25
CA PRO A 186 -7.72 17.33 -8.29
C PRO A 186 -8.22 16.50 -9.48
N ASP A 187 -7.45 16.43 -10.58
CA ASP A 187 -7.84 15.70 -11.79
C ASP A 187 -7.22 14.28 -11.86
N THR A 188 -6.69 13.82 -10.74
CA THR A 188 -6.02 12.52 -10.63
C THR A 188 -6.65 11.67 -9.51
N SER A 189 -6.16 10.43 -9.33
CA SER A 189 -6.59 9.60 -8.19
C SER A 189 -6.21 10.19 -6.84
N TYR A 190 -5.26 11.12 -6.78
CA TYR A 190 -4.88 11.82 -5.55
C TYR A 190 -5.90 12.87 -5.09
N ALA A 191 -6.93 13.15 -5.89
CA ALA A 191 -8.12 13.88 -5.44
C ALA A 191 -8.94 13.11 -4.38
N ASN A 192 -8.74 11.80 -4.29
CA ASN A 192 -9.47 10.90 -3.42
C ASN A 192 -8.63 10.46 -2.23
N GLU A 193 -9.30 10.16 -1.12
CA GLU A 193 -8.68 9.63 0.09
C GLU A 193 -8.58 8.10 0.01
N SER A 194 -7.37 7.58 -0.18
CA SER A 194 -7.15 6.11 -0.28
C SER A 194 -7.42 5.38 1.02
N GLY A 195 -7.20 6.04 2.16
CA GLY A 195 -7.52 5.52 3.48
C GLY A 195 -9.01 5.46 3.77
N GLY A 196 -9.77 6.33 3.13
CA GLY A 196 -11.23 6.47 3.27
C GLY A 196 -11.64 7.67 4.12
N ASP A 197 -12.61 8.41 3.61
CA ASP A 197 -13.29 9.47 4.33
C ASP A 197 -14.42 8.86 5.16
N PRO A 198 -14.46 9.04 6.49
CA PRO A 198 -15.52 8.48 7.35
C PRO A 198 -16.95 8.85 6.93
N GLU A 199 -17.14 9.98 6.25
CA GLU A 199 -18.45 10.38 5.73
C GLU A 199 -18.82 9.62 4.45
N VAL A 200 -17.82 9.10 3.71
CA VAL A 200 -17.98 8.43 2.41
C VAL A 200 -17.82 6.91 2.52
N ILE A 201 -17.02 6.40 3.47
CA ILE A 201 -16.82 4.95 3.68
C ILE A 201 -18.15 4.17 3.70
N PRO A 202 -19.25 4.63 4.34
CA PRO A 202 -20.51 3.89 4.37
C PRO A 202 -21.25 3.78 3.02
N GLU A 203 -20.77 4.45 1.97
CA GLU A 203 -21.29 4.32 0.62
C GLU A 203 -20.71 3.12 -0.13
N LEU A 204 -19.58 2.56 0.34
CA LEU A 204 -18.95 1.40 -0.27
C LEU A 204 -19.84 0.17 -0.15
N THR A 205 -20.16 -0.41 -1.29
CA THR A 205 -20.90 -1.68 -1.34
C THR A 205 -19.95 -2.88 -1.41
N TYR A 206 -20.42 -4.04 -0.97
CA TYR A 206 -19.65 -5.28 -1.05
C TYR A 206 -19.26 -5.65 -2.49
N GLU A 207 -20.12 -5.41 -3.47
CA GLU A 207 -19.80 -5.68 -4.90
C GLU A 207 -18.68 -4.77 -5.41
N GLN A 208 -18.72 -3.47 -5.11
CA GLN A 208 -17.63 -2.54 -5.47
C GLN A 208 -16.30 -2.95 -4.82
N PHE A 209 -16.36 -3.41 -3.57
CA PHE A 209 -15.19 -3.94 -2.86
C PHE A 209 -14.62 -5.17 -3.57
N LEU A 210 -15.43 -6.14 -3.96
CA LEU A 210 -14.97 -7.33 -4.71
C LEU A 210 -14.43 -6.96 -6.10
N ASP A 211 -15.07 -6.02 -6.80
CA ASP A 211 -14.63 -5.55 -8.12
C ASP A 211 -13.27 -4.86 -8.04
N PHE A 212 -12.98 -4.17 -6.94
CA PHE A 212 -11.67 -3.57 -6.70
C PHE A 212 -10.57 -4.64 -6.62
N HIS A 213 -10.79 -5.73 -5.90
CA HIS A 213 -9.87 -6.86 -5.85
C HIS A 213 -9.69 -7.50 -7.23
N ARG A 214 -10.77 -7.83 -7.93
CA ARG A 214 -10.73 -8.42 -9.29
C ARG A 214 -9.92 -7.57 -10.26
N LYS A 215 -10.04 -6.25 -10.15
CA LYS A 215 -9.38 -5.29 -11.04
C LYS A 215 -7.89 -5.13 -10.77
N TYR A 216 -7.49 -5.01 -9.51
CA TYR A 216 -6.14 -4.57 -9.18
C TYR A 216 -5.22 -5.67 -8.63
N TYR A 217 -5.75 -6.73 -8.00
CA TYR A 217 -4.98 -7.80 -7.38
C TYR A 217 -4.67 -8.93 -8.37
N HIS A 218 -4.06 -8.54 -9.47
CA HIS A 218 -3.64 -9.46 -10.53
C HIS A 218 -2.11 -9.41 -10.70
N PRO A 219 -1.42 -10.55 -10.98
CA PRO A 219 0.03 -10.56 -11.14
C PRO A 219 0.56 -9.56 -12.18
N SER A 220 -0.18 -9.28 -13.25
CA SER A 220 0.21 -8.27 -14.26
C SER A 220 0.32 -6.84 -13.69
N ASN A 221 -0.35 -6.57 -12.58
CA ASN A 221 -0.31 -5.30 -11.85
C ASN A 221 0.66 -5.33 -10.66
N SER A 222 1.25 -6.50 -10.36
CA SER A 222 2.08 -6.69 -9.18
C SER A 222 3.54 -6.25 -9.38
N TYR A 223 4.14 -5.88 -8.25
CA TYR A 223 5.56 -5.61 -8.06
C TYR A 223 6.04 -6.45 -6.89
N ILE A 224 6.86 -7.46 -7.17
CA ILE A 224 7.45 -8.34 -6.17
C ILE A 224 8.88 -7.85 -5.91
N TYR A 225 9.25 -7.73 -4.64
CA TYR A 225 10.57 -7.35 -4.20
C TYR A 225 11.14 -8.45 -3.31
N LEU A 226 12.36 -8.87 -3.61
CA LEU A 226 13.14 -9.84 -2.85
C LEU A 226 14.51 -9.24 -2.53
N TYR A 227 14.98 -9.44 -1.30
CA TYR A 227 16.26 -8.91 -0.82
C TYR A 227 16.91 -9.90 0.14
N GLY A 228 18.22 -10.01 0.09
CA GLY A 228 19.02 -10.72 1.05
C GLY A 228 19.67 -12.00 0.50
N ASP A 229 20.30 -12.74 1.40
CA ASP A 229 20.93 -14.02 1.13
C ASP A 229 19.88 -15.14 1.10
N MET A 230 19.54 -15.62 -0.09
CA MET A 230 18.56 -16.68 -0.30
C MET A 230 18.86 -17.51 -1.55
N ASP A 231 18.38 -18.74 -1.62
CA ASP A 231 18.28 -19.47 -2.88
C ASP A 231 17.17 -18.89 -3.75
N ILE A 232 17.55 -17.90 -4.55
CA ILE A 232 16.61 -17.16 -5.39
C ILE A 232 15.98 -18.05 -6.48
N GLU A 233 16.69 -19.05 -6.99
CA GLU A 233 16.16 -19.97 -8.01
C GLU A 233 15.01 -20.79 -7.43
N GLU A 234 15.17 -21.31 -6.20
CA GLU A 234 14.11 -22.00 -5.46
C GLU A 234 12.90 -21.10 -5.27
N LYS A 235 13.11 -19.85 -4.81
CA LYS A 235 12.02 -18.89 -4.56
C LYS A 235 11.27 -18.52 -5.83
N LEU A 236 11.98 -18.23 -6.92
CA LEU A 236 11.36 -17.88 -8.20
C LEU A 236 10.62 -19.08 -8.81
N HIS A 237 11.15 -20.28 -8.68
CA HIS A 237 10.48 -21.49 -9.13
C HIS A 237 9.20 -21.75 -8.34
N TRP A 238 9.24 -21.59 -7.02
CA TRP A 238 8.08 -21.72 -6.15
C TRP A 238 7.00 -20.67 -6.50
N LEU A 239 7.39 -19.39 -6.70
CA LEU A 239 6.48 -18.31 -7.11
C LEU A 239 5.79 -18.63 -8.44
N ASP A 240 6.51 -19.18 -9.42
CA ASP A 240 5.95 -19.63 -10.69
C ASP A 240 4.94 -20.75 -10.50
N GLN A 241 5.34 -21.84 -9.83
CA GLN A 241 4.52 -23.04 -9.72
C GLN A 241 3.26 -22.83 -8.88
N GLU A 242 3.39 -22.15 -7.73
CA GLU A 242 2.28 -22.04 -6.79
C GLU A 242 1.33 -20.89 -7.14
N TYR A 243 1.83 -19.81 -7.77
CA TYR A 243 1.03 -18.61 -7.98
C TYR A 243 1.10 -18.06 -9.41
N LEU A 244 2.23 -17.52 -9.83
CA LEU A 244 2.32 -16.71 -11.04
C LEU A 244 2.03 -17.48 -12.33
N GLY A 245 2.42 -18.75 -12.40
CA GLY A 245 2.18 -19.63 -13.54
C GLY A 245 0.71 -20.01 -13.75
N LYS A 246 -0.16 -19.72 -12.77
CA LYS A 246 -1.62 -19.97 -12.87
C LYS A 246 -2.39 -18.85 -13.58
N TYR A 247 -1.72 -17.71 -13.80
CA TYR A 247 -2.31 -16.51 -14.41
C TYR A 247 -1.73 -16.25 -15.79
N ASP A 248 -2.58 -15.85 -16.72
CA ASP A 248 -2.15 -15.27 -17.98
C ASP A 248 -1.96 -13.76 -17.83
N ARG A 249 -1.18 -13.16 -18.73
CA ARG A 249 -0.97 -11.72 -18.73
C ARG A 249 -2.24 -10.99 -19.16
N GLU A 250 -2.68 -10.05 -18.32
CA GLU A 250 -3.85 -9.20 -18.58
C GLU A 250 -3.45 -7.71 -18.54
N PRO A 251 -4.11 -6.87 -19.37
CA PRO A 251 -3.95 -5.42 -19.26
C PRO A 251 -4.71 -4.90 -18.04
N VAL A 252 -4.00 -4.36 -17.05
CA VAL A 252 -4.60 -3.69 -15.90
C VAL A 252 -4.33 -2.19 -16.03
N ASP A 253 -5.38 -1.39 -16.17
CA ASP A 253 -5.25 0.08 -16.17
C ASP A 253 -5.21 0.61 -14.73
N SER A 254 -3.99 0.77 -14.26
CA SER A 254 -3.66 1.32 -12.94
C SER A 254 -2.75 2.55 -13.05
N ARG A 255 -2.72 3.20 -14.21
CA ARG A 255 -1.85 4.36 -14.45
C ARG A 255 -2.39 5.59 -13.75
N ILE A 256 -1.50 6.34 -13.12
CA ILE A 256 -1.79 7.66 -12.57
C ILE A 256 -1.54 8.70 -13.69
N ARG A 257 -2.52 9.54 -13.94
CA ARG A 257 -2.37 10.65 -14.88
C ARG A 257 -1.58 11.77 -14.21
N PHE A 258 -0.84 12.54 -15.01
CA PHE A 258 -0.23 13.76 -14.53
C PHE A 258 -1.31 14.83 -14.36
N GLN A 259 -1.17 15.62 -13.30
CA GLN A 259 -1.98 16.82 -13.10
C GLN A 259 -1.49 17.91 -14.05
N GLU A 260 -2.41 18.52 -14.77
CA GLU A 260 -2.10 19.71 -15.57
C GLU A 260 -1.80 20.90 -14.63
N PRO A 261 -0.82 21.74 -14.97
CA PRO A 261 -0.48 22.91 -14.16
C PRO A 261 -1.66 23.87 -14.02
N PHE A 262 -1.86 24.42 -12.83
CA PHE A 262 -2.83 25.48 -12.62
C PHE A 262 -2.40 26.77 -13.32
N ALA A 263 -3.36 27.51 -13.87
CA ALA A 263 -3.12 28.83 -14.45
C ALA A 263 -2.77 29.89 -13.40
N GLU A 264 -3.31 29.73 -12.18
CA GLU A 264 -3.16 30.66 -11.06
C GLU A 264 -2.97 29.87 -9.75
N MET A 265 -2.37 30.52 -8.75
CA MET A 265 -2.23 29.97 -7.41
C MET A 265 -3.63 29.67 -6.82
N GLN A 266 -3.79 28.50 -6.26
CA GLN A 266 -5.01 28.10 -5.57
C GLN A 266 -4.87 28.44 -4.08
N GLU A 267 -5.93 29.02 -3.50
CA GLU A 267 -6.05 29.29 -2.08
C GLU A 267 -7.23 28.49 -1.51
N LYS A 268 -7.01 27.80 -0.41
CA LYS A 268 -8.04 27.03 0.29
C LYS A 268 -8.03 27.40 1.77
N VAL A 269 -9.21 27.66 2.31
CA VAL A 269 -9.42 27.84 3.74
C VAL A 269 -10.33 26.72 4.21
N ILE A 270 -9.81 25.87 5.09
CA ILE A 270 -10.50 24.67 5.57
C ILE A 270 -10.68 24.78 7.08
N PRO A 271 -11.91 24.74 7.60
CA PRO A 271 -12.15 24.62 9.03
C PRO A 271 -11.80 23.22 9.51
N TYR A 272 -11.25 23.10 10.70
CA TYR A 272 -11.03 21.84 11.38
C TYR A 272 -11.67 21.86 12.78
N SER A 273 -11.97 20.68 13.31
CA SER A 273 -12.59 20.54 14.61
C SER A 273 -11.56 20.67 15.72
N ILE A 274 -11.91 21.42 16.77
CA ILE A 274 -11.16 21.50 18.03
C ILE A 274 -12.04 21.01 19.16
N ALA A 275 -11.43 20.63 20.30
CA ALA A 275 -12.19 20.27 21.49
C ALA A 275 -12.89 21.52 22.05
N SER A 276 -14.03 21.36 22.71
CA SER A 276 -14.85 22.47 23.24
C SER A 276 -14.13 23.33 24.28
N GLU A 277 -13.03 22.85 24.81
CA GLU A 277 -12.23 23.52 25.85
C GLU A 277 -10.96 24.17 25.27
N GLU A 278 -10.68 23.98 23.98
CA GLU A 278 -9.53 24.56 23.29
C GLU A 278 -9.85 25.99 22.81
N SER A 279 -8.82 26.85 22.83
CA SER A 279 -8.92 28.22 22.32
C SER A 279 -8.85 28.21 20.78
N GLU A 280 -9.64 29.04 20.15
CA GLU A 280 -9.51 29.33 18.71
C GLU A 280 -8.35 30.29 18.40
N GLU A 281 -7.79 30.98 19.43
CA GLU A 281 -6.68 31.92 19.27
C GLU A 281 -5.36 31.15 19.02
N ASP A 282 -4.58 31.62 18.04
CA ASP A 282 -3.26 31.08 17.66
C ASP A 282 -3.27 29.61 17.17
N ASN A 283 -4.44 29.11 16.76
CA ASN A 283 -4.66 27.75 16.26
C ASN A 283 -4.91 27.75 14.73
N THR A 284 -4.03 28.41 13.98
CA THR A 284 -4.11 28.44 12.51
C THR A 284 -2.87 27.76 11.93
N TYR A 285 -3.10 26.80 11.03
CA TYR A 285 -2.08 26.16 10.24
C TYR A 285 -2.00 26.81 8.86
N LEU A 286 -0.80 27.20 8.44
CA LEU A 286 -0.54 27.76 7.12
C LEU A 286 0.46 26.88 6.39
N SER A 287 0.13 26.45 5.19
CA SER A 287 1.06 25.73 4.32
C SER A 287 1.15 26.39 2.95
N TYR A 288 2.34 26.40 2.38
CA TYR A 288 2.60 26.77 0.98
C TYR A 288 3.15 25.58 0.24
N ASN A 289 2.44 25.15 -0.80
CA ASN A 289 2.71 23.89 -1.47
C ASN A 289 2.92 24.12 -2.96
N LYS A 290 3.92 23.48 -3.56
CA LYS A 290 4.22 23.61 -4.98
C LYS A 290 4.70 22.29 -5.58
N VAL A 291 4.11 21.93 -6.71
CA VAL A 291 4.64 20.84 -7.54
C VAL A 291 5.81 21.40 -8.36
N VAL A 292 7.01 20.86 -8.15
CA VAL A 292 8.24 21.38 -8.77
C VAL A 292 8.70 20.56 -9.97
N GLY A 293 8.13 19.37 -10.18
CA GLY A 293 8.47 18.49 -11.28
C GLY A 293 8.08 17.04 -11.01
N THR A 294 8.66 16.13 -11.77
CA THR A 294 8.47 14.70 -11.63
C THR A 294 9.65 14.06 -10.90
N SER A 295 9.39 13.04 -10.06
CA SER A 295 10.43 12.22 -9.43
C SER A 295 11.26 11.40 -10.43
N LEU A 296 10.88 11.37 -11.71
CA LEU A 296 11.68 10.76 -12.78
C LEU A 296 12.90 11.62 -13.15
N ASP A 297 12.85 12.93 -12.88
CA ASP A 297 14.04 13.81 -12.91
C ASP A 297 14.80 13.64 -11.60
N LYS A 298 15.76 12.72 -11.62
CA LYS A 298 16.50 12.31 -10.41
C LYS A 298 17.37 13.43 -9.84
N GLU A 299 17.91 14.31 -10.70
CA GLU A 299 18.76 15.42 -10.27
C GLU A 299 17.91 16.47 -9.55
N LEU A 300 16.78 16.85 -10.15
CA LEU A 300 15.84 17.78 -9.56
C LEU A 300 15.26 17.23 -8.25
N TYR A 301 14.86 15.96 -8.22
CA TYR A 301 14.34 15.30 -7.02
C TYR A 301 15.34 15.36 -5.86
N LEU A 302 16.60 14.95 -6.11
CA LEU A 302 17.64 14.98 -5.08
C LEU A 302 17.99 16.41 -4.64
N ALA A 303 18.01 17.36 -5.57
CA ALA A 303 18.29 18.76 -5.26
C ALA A 303 17.22 19.34 -4.31
N PHE A 304 15.94 19.02 -4.53
CA PHE A 304 14.87 19.45 -3.64
C PHE A 304 14.90 18.75 -2.27
N GLN A 305 15.25 17.46 -2.21
CA GLN A 305 15.45 16.76 -0.93
C GLN A 305 16.55 17.43 -0.08
N ILE A 306 17.67 17.82 -0.71
CA ILE A 306 18.76 18.53 -0.02
C ILE A 306 18.33 19.94 0.38
N LEU A 307 17.60 20.64 -0.45
CA LEU A 307 17.09 21.99 -0.17
C LEU A 307 16.14 21.97 1.02
N ASP A 308 15.23 21.01 1.08
CA ASP A 308 14.26 20.83 2.16
C ASP A 308 14.99 20.65 3.51
N LEU A 309 15.95 19.72 3.55
CA LEU A 309 16.82 19.54 4.73
C LEU A 309 17.57 20.83 5.13
N SER A 310 18.00 21.61 4.15
CA SER A 310 18.69 22.88 4.40
C SER A 310 17.77 23.95 4.98
N LEU A 311 16.53 24.02 4.51
CA LEU A 311 15.54 25.00 4.98
C LEU A 311 15.13 24.76 6.43
N ILE A 312 15.03 23.51 6.88
CA ILE A 312 14.75 23.15 8.29
C ILE A 312 15.78 23.78 9.21
N HIS A 313 17.08 23.77 8.83
CA HIS A 313 18.15 24.36 9.62
C HIS A 313 18.20 25.90 9.57
N ILE A 314 17.61 26.52 8.56
CA ILE A 314 17.58 28.00 8.42
C ILE A 314 16.41 28.60 9.25
N SER A 315 15.35 27.85 9.45
CA SER A 315 14.15 28.32 10.15
C SER A 315 14.20 28.18 11.67
N GLU A 316 15.20 27.50 12.23
CA GLU A 316 15.36 27.48 13.68
C GLU A 316 15.93 28.83 14.17
N PRO A 317 15.18 29.55 15.03
CA PRO A 317 15.73 30.77 15.64
C PRO A 317 16.89 30.39 16.53
N THR A 318 18.05 30.86 16.18
CA THR A 318 19.24 30.80 17.03
C THR A 318 19.03 31.64 18.31
#